data_aafb5d512776e1418d6c6f9d035faa24
#
_entry.id   aafb5d512776e1418d6c6f9d035faa24
#
_cell.length_a   1.000
_cell.length_b   1.000
_cell.length_c   1.000
_cell.angle_alpha   90.00
_cell.angle_beta   90.00
_cell.angle_gamma   90.00
#
_symmetry.space_group_name_H-M   'P 1'
#
loop_
_entity.id
_entity.type
_entity.pdbx_description
1 polymer ?
#
loop_
_entity_poly.entity_id
_entity_poly.type
_entity_poly.pdbx_seq_one_letter_code
_entity_poly.pdbx_strand_id
1 'polypeptide(L)'
;MIGEKEETTLLGEFLNCLSGVGGNDGVITIATTNYPENIDIALGDRPGRFDLRVKFGYPDKELRGYILEKYLKEFKTDKKLNLSKIIKETENMSGAYLKEIVMVAYMITVEYGVESISQKILDEAFDSVKQLKREVDKTYGVRRMTEKTETLYG
;
A
#
# COMPACT_ATOMS: atom_id res chain seq x y z
N MET A 1 10.07 23.76 -17.59
CA MET A 1 11.55 23.71 -17.50
C MET A 1 12.16 24.41 -16.27
N ILE A 2 11.43 25.21 -15.48
CA ILE A 2 11.96 25.81 -14.23
C ILE A 2 11.73 24.87 -13.05
N GLY A 3 10.61 24.15 -12.96
CA GLY A 3 10.28 23.26 -11.83
C GLY A 3 11.14 22.01 -11.68
N GLU A 4 11.54 21.35 -12.76
CA GLU A 4 12.34 20.11 -12.72
C GLU A 4 13.77 20.31 -12.18
N LYS A 5 14.35 21.50 -12.40
CA LYS A 5 15.68 21.83 -11.87
C LYS A 5 15.66 22.11 -10.36
N GLU A 6 14.59 22.70 -9.84
CA GLU A 6 14.44 22.97 -8.41
C GLU A 6 14.19 21.68 -7.62
N GLU A 7 13.34 20.76 -8.12
CA GLU A 7 13.10 19.46 -7.46
C GLU A 7 14.36 18.59 -7.40
N THR A 8 15.16 18.55 -8.47
CA THR A 8 16.45 17.80 -8.46
C THR A 8 17.47 18.42 -7.52
N THR A 9 17.47 19.73 -7.34
CA THR A 9 18.37 20.42 -6.40
C THR A 9 17.97 20.12 -4.95
N LEU A 10 16.68 20.20 -4.63
CA LEU A 10 16.14 19.93 -3.29
C LEU A 10 16.39 18.48 -2.85
N LEU A 11 16.17 17.52 -3.75
CA LEU A 11 16.47 16.13 -3.52
C LEU A 11 17.98 15.89 -3.31
N GLY A 12 18.81 16.54 -4.09
CA GLY A 12 20.27 16.49 -3.94
C GLY A 12 20.75 17.05 -2.60
N GLU A 13 20.22 18.17 -2.15
CA GLU A 13 20.52 18.76 -0.84
C GLU A 13 20.04 17.87 0.30
N PHE A 14 18.84 17.34 0.21
CA PHE A 14 18.30 16.36 1.19
C PHE A 14 19.19 15.12 1.30
N LEU A 15 19.63 14.57 0.17
CA LEU A 15 20.51 13.40 0.12
C LEU A 15 21.91 13.70 0.66
N ASN A 16 22.44 14.91 0.44
CA ASN A 16 23.68 15.36 1.03
C ASN A 16 23.56 15.52 2.56
N CYS A 17 22.44 16.01 3.04
CA CYS A 17 22.14 16.10 4.47
C CYS A 17 22.08 14.68 5.11
N LEU A 18 21.47 13.71 4.43
CA LEU A 18 21.42 12.32 4.89
C LEU A 18 22.80 11.63 4.88
N SER A 19 23.65 11.96 3.91
CA SER A 19 25.00 11.37 3.76
C SER A 19 26.01 11.95 4.77
N GLY A 20 25.61 12.98 5.52
CA GLY A 20 26.29 13.55 6.67
C GLY A 20 27.77 13.90 6.50
N VAL A 21 28.07 15.10 6.03
CA VAL A 21 29.41 15.70 6.23
C VAL A 21 29.66 16.01 7.73
N GLY A 22 28.69 15.76 8.61
CA GLY A 22 28.72 16.09 10.03
C GLY A 22 28.54 14.93 11.02
N GLY A 23 28.68 13.65 10.59
CA GLY A 23 28.58 12.49 11.49
C GLY A 23 27.14 12.29 12.02
N ASN A 24 26.35 11.40 11.38
CA ASN A 24 25.02 10.98 11.86
C ASN A 24 25.13 9.72 12.74
N ASP A 25 26.13 9.65 13.61
CA ASP A 25 26.33 8.50 14.49
C ASP A 25 25.12 8.26 15.36
N GLY A 26 24.55 7.05 15.28
CA GLY A 26 23.36 6.66 16.04
C GLY A 26 22.02 7.04 15.41
N VAL A 27 21.99 7.61 14.19
CA VAL A 27 20.75 7.93 13.46
C VAL A 27 20.44 6.83 12.45
N ILE A 28 19.21 6.31 12.46
CA ILE A 28 18.68 5.40 11.45
C ILE A 28 17.66 6.18 10.60
N THR A 29 17.92 6.28 9.30
CA THR A 29 16.99 6.91 8.37
C THR A 29 16.19 5.85 7.63
N ILE A 30 14.85 5.96 7.66
CA ILE A 30 13.94 5.08 6.95
C ILE A 30 13.13 5.93 5.96
N ALA A 31 13.19 5.55 4.68
CA ALA A 31 12.40 6.18 3.64
C ALA A 31 11.45 5.16 2.98
N THR A 32 10.28 5.61 2.56
CA THR A 32 9.31 4.80 1.83
C THR A 32 8.91 5.48 0.53
N THR A 33 8.72 4.70 -0.53
CA THR A 33 8.26 5.20 -1.83
C THR A 33 7.39 4.18 -2.55
N ASN A 34 6.49 4.67 -3.39
CA ASN A 34 5.75 3.84 -4.37
C ASN A 34 6.47 3.80 -5.74
N TYR A 35 7.51 4.62 -5.92
CA TYR A 35 8.26 4.80 -7.17
C TYR A 35 9.76 4.60 -6.91
N PRO A 36 10.21 3.35 -6.65
CA PRO A 36 11.62 3.08 -6.35
C PRO A 36 12.56 3.47 -7.51
N GLU A 37 12.08 3.38 -8.76
CA GLU A 37 12.81 3.78 -9.96
C GLU A 37 13.21 5.27 -9.96
N ASN A 38 12.39 6.14 -9.41
CA ASN A 38 12.70 7.57 -9.31
C ASN A 38 13.79 7.85 -8.27
N ILE A 39 13.86 7.02 -7.24
CA ILE A 39 14.90 7.10 -6.22
C ILE A 39 16.24 6.56 -6.77
N ASP A 40 16.21 5.49 -7.55
CA ASP A 40 17.41 4.87 -8.10
C ASP A 40 18.18 5.81 -9.03
N ILE A 41 17.50 6.65 -9.82
CA ILE A 41 18.11 7.65 -10.70
C ILE A 41 18.77 8.76 -9.87
N ALA A 42 18.14 9.22 -8.79
CA ALA A 42 18.63 10.32 -7.96
C ALA A 42 19.74 9.89 -6.98
N LEU A 43 19.72 8.63 -6.56
CA LEU A 43 20.66 8.10 -5.59
C LEU A 43 21.92 7.51 -6.22
N GLY A 44 21.92 7.23 -7.54
CA GLY A 44 23.01 6.66 -8.32
C GLY A 44 23.94 5.77 -7.49
N ASP A 45 24.68 4.84 -7.99
CA ASP A 45 25.55 3.88 -7.29
C ASP A 45 26.56 4.49 -6.28
N ARG A 46 26.08 5.32 -5.35
CA ARG A 46 26.89 5.93 -4.29
C ARG A 46 26.69 5.17 -2.99
N PRO A 47 27.65 4.39 -2.52
CA PRO A 47 27.62 3.72 -1.23
C PRO A 47 27.47 4.75 -0.09
N GLY A 48 26.76 4.35 0.98
CA GLY A 48 26.64 5.13 2.21
C GLY A 48 25.36 6.00 2.33
N ARG A 49 24.33 5.79 1.49
CA ARG A 49 23.06 6.53 1.61
C ARG A 49 21.89 5.68 2.09
N PHE A 50 21.60 4.58 1.38
CA PHE A 50 20.62 3.57 1.82
C PHE A 50 21.23 2.18 1.62
N ASP A 51 21.67 1.59 2.72
CA ASP A 51 22.38 0.31 2.71
C ASP A 51 21.43 -0.89 2.56
N LEU A 52 20.16 -0.70 2.89
CA LEU A 52 19.14 -1.74 2.81
C LEU A 52 17.92 -1.28 2.04
N ARG A 53 17.55 -2.03 1.00
CA ARG A 53 16.32 -1.83 0.24
C ARG A 53 15.40 -3.02 0.45
N VAL A 54 14.19 -2.76 0.93
CA VAL A 54 13.18 -3.79 1.19
C VAL A 54 11.98 -3.54 0.29
N LYS A 55 11.67 -4.52 -0.58
CA LYS A 55 10.49 -4.48 -1.43
C LYS A 55 9.31 -5.09 -0.68
N PHE A 56 8.25 -4.31 -0.47
CA PHE A 56 6.98 -4.79 0.04
C PHE A 56 6.05 -5.14 -1.12
N GLY A 57 5.88 -6.44 -1.37
CA GLY A 57 4.93 -6.96 -2.35
C GLY A 57 3.53 -7.18 -1.76
N TYR A 58 2.64 -7.78 -2.55
CA TYR A 58 1.36 -8.26 -2.03
C TYR A 58 1.61 -9.37 -1.00
N PRO A 59 0.81 -9.41 0.10
CA PRO A 59 0.92 -10.47 1.10
C PRO A 59 0.57 -11.84 0.50
N ASP A 60 1.29 -12.87 0.92
CA ASP A 60 0.97 -14.24 0.62
C ASP A 60 -0.32 -14.69 1.31
N LYS A 61 -0.78 -15.91 1.03
CA LYS A 61 -2.04 -16.45 1.56
C LYS A 61 -2.09 -16.46 3.09
N GLU A 62 -0.99 -16.82 3.73
CA GLU A 62 -0.89 -16.96 5.18
C GLU A 62 -0.90 -15.58 5.85
N LEU A 63 -0.13 -14.65 5.31
CA LEU A 63 -0.07 -13.28 5.79
C LEU A 63 -1.41 -12.55 5.58
N ARG A 64 -2.15 -12.82 4.49
CA ARG A 64 -3.50 -12.27 4.31
C ARG A 64 -4.46 -12.72 5.43
N GLY A 65 -4.42 -13.99 5.78
CA GLY A 65 -5.18 -14.53 6.93
C GLY A 65 -4.84 -13.80 8.22
N TYR A 66 -3.55 -13.71 8.52
CA TYR A 66 -3.06 -13.01 9.71
C TYR A 66 -3.49 -11.53 9.76
N ILE A 67 -3.40 -10.81 8.64
CA ILE A 67 -3.79 -9.41 8.56
C ILE A 67 -5.29 -9.24 8.85
N LEU A 68 -6.14 -10.06 8.21
CA LEU A 68 -7.60 -10.02 8.44
C LEU A 68 -7.94 -10.32 9.90
N GLU A 69 -7.38 -11.38 10.46
CA GLU A 69 -7.59 -11.74 11.86
C GLU A 69 -7.11 -10.65 12.83
N LYS A 70 -5.97 -10.04 12.54
CA LYS A 70 -5.42 -8.95 13.35
C LYS A 70 -6.40 -7.78 13.45
N TYR A 71 -6.95 -7.33 12.33
CA TYR A 71 -7.89 -6.21 12.33
C TYR A 71 -9.26 -6.58 12.86
N LEU A 72 -9.75 -7.81 12.61
CA LEU A 72 -11.03 -8.28 13.18
C LEU A 72 -11.00 -8.37 14.71
N LYS A 73 -9.84 -8.61 15.32
CA LYS A 73 -9.70 -8.62 16.79
C LYS A 73 -9.98 -7.27 17.46
N GLU A 74 -9.93 -6.17 16.70
CA GLU A 74 -10.23 -4.82 17.21
C GLU A 74 -11.74 -4.58 17.35
N PHE A 75 -12.58 -5.48 16.81
CA PHE A 75 -14.02 -5.35 16.78
C PHE A 75 -14.73 -6.56 17.38
N LYS A 76 -15.96 -6.35 17.83
CA LYS A 76 -16.85 -7.46 18.25
C LYS A 76 -17.30 -8.23 17.01
N THR A 77 -17.03 -9.53 16.98
CA THR A 77 -17.39 -10.41 15.88
C THR A 77 -18.22 -11.57 16.36
N ASP A 78 -18.97 -12.21 15.47
CA ASP A 78 -19.60 -13.48 15.76
C ASP A 78 -18.55 -14.56 16.08
N LYS A 79 -18.95 -15.57 16.86
CA LYS A 79 -18.03 -16.56 17.44
C LYS A 79 -17.16 -17.33 16.44
N LYS A 80 -17.52 -17.34 15.13
CA LYS A 80 -16.77 -18.08 14.11
C LYS A 80 -17.02 -17.49 12.73
N LEU A 81 -16.11 -16.62 12.28
CA LEU A 81 -16.08 -16.13 10.91
C LEU A 81 -15.25 -17.07 10.02
N ASN A 82 -15.75 -17.37 8.82
CA ASN A 82 -14.99 -18.14 7.82
C ASN A 82 -14.29 -17.18 6.85
N LEU A 83 -12.99 -17.06 6.98
CA LEU A 83 -12.17 -16.17 6.14
C LEU A 83 -11.66 -16.85 4.87
N SER A 84 -11.90 -18.14 4.66
CA SER A 84 -11.29 -18.94 3.59
C SER A 84 -11.56 -18.38 2.19
N LYS A 85 -12.82 -17.94 1.92
CA LYS A 85 -13.21 -17.32 0.66
C LYS A 85 -12.46 -16.00 0.44
N ILE A 86 -12.47 -15.12 1.44
CA ILE A 86 -11.82 -13.81 1.37
C ILE A 86 -10.32 -13.97 1.15
N ILE A 87 -9.66 -14.82 1.94
CA ILE A 87 -8.22 -15.10 1.81
C ILE A 87 -7.87 -15.60 0.40
N LYS A 88 -8.70 -16.47 -0.18
CA LYS A 88 -8.48 -16.99 -1.54
C LYS A 88 -8.61 -15.91 -2.61
N GLU A 89 -9.63 -15.06 -2.49
CA GLU A 89 -9.99 -14.10 -3.54
C GLU A 89 -9.27 -12.74 -3.42
N THR A 90 -8.41 -12.57 -2.42
CA THR A 90 -7.63 -11.34 -2.18
C THR A 90 -6.15 -11.46 -2.59
N GLU A 91 -5.80 -12.38 -3.50
CA GLU A 91 -4.41 -12.68 -3.90
C GLU A 91 -3.62 -11.44 -4.34
N ASN A 92 -4.25 -10.51 -5.05
CA ASN A 92 -3.62 -9.28 -5.54
C ASN A 92 -4.09 -8.04 -4.79
N MET A 93 -4.38 -8.18 -3.50
CA MET A 93 -4.74 -7.07 -2.62
C MET A 93 -3.61 -6.75 -1.65
N SER A 94 -3.32 -5.46 -1.50
CA SER A 94 -2.37 -4.97 -0.49
C SER A 94 -2.95 -5.12 0.93
N GLY A 95 -2.09 -5.02 1.94
CA GLY A 95 -2.54 -4.99 3.34
C GLY A 95 -3.55 -3.88 3.64
N ALA A 96 -3.47 -2.76 2.90
CA ALA A 96 -4.44 -1.66 3.01
C ALA A 96 -5.85 -2.08 2.58
N TYR A 97 -5.99 -2.81 1.47
CA TYR A 97 -7.29 -3.34 1.04
C TYR A 97 -7.86 -4.38 2.02
N LEU A 98 -7.01 -5.20 2.62
CA LEU A 98 -7.45 -6.18 3.64
C LEU A 98 -7.96 -5.48 4.90
N LYS A 99 -7.30 -4.41 5.33
CA LYS A 99 -7.78 -3.53 6.40
C LYS A 99 -9.11 -2.89 6.03
N GLU A 100 -9.23 -2.37 4.81
CA GLU A 100 -10.44 -1.70 4.31
C GLU A 100 -11.65 -2.62 4.36
N ILE A 101 -11.52 -3.91 4.02
CA ILE A 101 -12.61 -4.90 4.13
C ILE A 101 -13.16 -4.93 5.56
N VAL A 102 -12.29 -4.96 6.57
CA VAL A 102 -12.70 -5.01 7.97
C VAL A 102 -13.33 -3.69 8.42
N MET A 103 -12.77 -2.55 7.98
CA MET A 103 -13.31 -1.23 8.29
C MET A 103 -14.71 -1.03 7.69
N VAL A 104 -14.91 -1.42 6.43
CA VAL A 104 -16.23 -1.38 5.77
C VAL A 104 -17.22 -2.31 6.47
N ALA A 105 -16.80 -3.52 6.89
CA ALA A 105 -17.65 -4.41 7.67
C ALA A 105 -18.08 -3.79 9.00
N TYR A 106 -17.19 -3.08 9.67
CA TYR A 106 -17.54 -2.36 10.89
C TYR A 106 -18.53 -1.21 10.59
N MET A 107 -18.32 -0.44 9.53
CA MET A 107 -19.24 0.64 9.14
C MET A 107 -20.65 0.11 8.85
N ILE A 108 -20.77 -1.00 8.11
CA ILE A 108 -22.06 -1.67 7.85
C ILE A 108 -22.70 -2.15 9.16
N THR A 109 -21.91 -2.66 10.11
CA THR A 109 -22.39 -3.08 11.43
C THR A 109 -23.04 -1.92 12.17
N VAL A 110 -22.41 -0.74 12.15
CA VAL A 110 -22.93 0.48 12.76
C VAL A 110 -24.20 0.97 12.04
N GLU A 111 -24.19 0.95 10.70
CA GLU A 111 -25.34 1.37 9.89
C GLU A 111 -26.59 0.49 10.16
N TYR A 112 -26.39 -0.82 10.30
CA TYR A 112 -27.49 -1.75 10.60
C TYR A 112 -27.91 -1.74 12.07
N GLY A 113 -27.21 -1.01 12.94
CA GLY A 113 -27.49 -0.94 14.35
C GLY A 113 -27.31 -2.28 15.10
N VAL A 114 -26.42 -3.14 14.59
CA VAL A 114 -26.08 -4.44 15.21
C VAL A 114 -24.78 -4.34 16.00
N GLU A 115 -24.59 -5.24 16.95
CA GLU A 115 -23.45 -5.15 17.89
C GLU A 115 -22.16 -5.84 17.41
N SER A 116 -22.23 -6.73 16.41
CA SER A 116 -21.11 -7.55 16.00
C SER A 116 -21.06 -7.72 14.49
N ILE A 117 -19.85 -7.88 13.96
CA ILE A 117 -19.62 -8.23 12.55
C ILE A 117 -20.02 -9.69 12.36
N SER A 118 -21.10 -9.91 11.62
CA SER A 118 -21.53 -11.25 11.19
C SER A 118 -20.83 -11.68 9.91
N GLN A 119 -20.90 -12.98 9.56
CA GLN A 119 -20.38 -13.48 8.29
C GLN A 119 -21.02 -12.75 7.09
N LYS A 120 -22.32 -12.50 7.13
CA LYS A 120 -23.05 -11.80 6.06
C LYS A 120 -22.51 -10.39 5.84
N ILE A 121 -22.29 -9.64 6.92
CA ILE A 121 -21.74 -8.27 6.88
C ILE A 121 -20.31 -8.30 6.33
N LEU A 122 -19.50 -9.26 6.76
CA LEU A 122 -18.12 -9.38 6.27
C LEU A 122 -18.06 -9.73 4.78
N ASP A 123 -18.94 -10.60 4.30
CA ASP A 123 -19.04 -10.95 2.88
C ASP A 123 -19.51 -9.76 2.05
N GLU A 124 -20.49 -8.98 2.52
CA GLU A 124 -20.98 -7.76 1.88
C GLU A 124 -19.88 -6.69 1.77
N ALA A 125 -19.14 -6.47 2.85
CA ALA A 125 -18.00 -5.56 2.87
C ALA A 125 -16.89 -6.01 1.88
N PHE A 126 -16.61 -7.29 1.84
CA PHE A 126 -15.65 -7.85 0.91
C PHE A 126 -16.05 -7.61 -0.55
N ASP A 127 -17.31 -7.90 -0.90
CA ASP A 127 -17.81 -7.70 -2.26
C ASP A 127 -17.76 -6.22 -2.68
N SER A 128 -18.07 -5.29 -1.77
CA SER A 128 -17.98 -3.84 -2.00
C SER A 128 -16.55 -3.39 -2.26
N VAL A 129 -15.59 -3.78 -1.43
CA VAL A 129 -14.17 -3.42 -1.59
C VAL A 129 -13.58 -4.06 -2.84
N LYS A 130 -13.98 -5.29 -3.17
CA LYS A 130 -13.56 -5.98 -4.39
C LYS A 130 -14.05 -5.27 -5.65
N GLN A 131 -15.27 -4.75 -5.64
CA GLN A 131 -15.81 -3.95 -6.75
C GLN A 131 -15.02 -2.65 -6.89
N LEU A 132 -14.81 -1.91 -5.80
CA LEU A 132 -14.02 -0.68 -5.79
C LEU A 132 -12.61 -0.90 -6.37
N LYS A 133 -11.93 -1.96 -5.93
CA LYS A 133 -10.60 -2.30 -6.46
C LYS A 133 -10.63 -2.53 -7.98
N ARG A 134 -11.63 -3.25 -8.49
CA ARG A 134 -11.77 -3.48 -9.94
C ARG A 134 -11.94 -2.18 -10.73
N GLU A 135 -12.69 -1.21 -10.20
CA GLU A 135 -12.90 0.09 -10.82
C GLU A 135 -11.60 0.91 -10.83
N VAL A 136 -10.89 0.91 -9.71
CA VAL A 136 -9.56 1.53 -9.59
C VAL A 136 -8.57 0.92 -10.57
N ASP A 137 -8.48 -0.41 -10.64
CA ASP A 137 -7.55 -1.12 -11.55
C ASP A 137 -7.86 -0.81 -13.02
N LYS A 138 -9.13 -0.69 -13.40
CA LYS A 138 -9.53 -0.29 -14.77
C LYS A 138 -9.09 1.13 -15.07
N THR A 139 -9.32 2.06 -14.17
CA THR A 139 -9.00 3.49 -14.34
C THR A 139 -7.48 3.71 -14.45
N TYR A 140 -6.70 3.12 -13.56
CA TYR A 140 -5.24 3.24 -13.58
C TYR A 140 -4.58 2.37 -14.66
N GLY A 141 -5.18 1.23 -15.03
CA GLY A 141 -4.73 0.42 -16.16
C GLY A 141 -4.83 1.17 -17.49
N VAL A 142 -5.89 1.93 -17.70
CA VAL A 142 -6.05 2.78 -18.88
C VAL A 142 -5.01 3.91 -18.89
N ARG A 143 -4.77 4.58 -17.77
CA ARG A 143 -3.75 5.65 -17.68
C ARG A 143 -2.34 5.13 -17.99
N ARG A 144 -1.93 3.98 -17.46
CA ARG A 144 -0.60 3.40 -17.77
C ARG A 144 -0.44 3.03 -19.24
N MET A 145 -1.51 2.71 -19.95
CA MET A 145 -1.48 2.45 -21.40
C MET A 145 -1.34 3.74 -22.20
N THR A 146 -2.01 4.81 -21.81
CA THR A 146 -1.91 6.12 -22.50
C THR A 146 -0.54 6.75 -22.30
N GLU A 147 0.02 6.76 -21.09
CA GLU A 147 1.36 7.28 -20.81
C GLU A 147 2.47 6.54 -21.57
N LYS A 148 2.36 5.20 -21.70
CA LYS A 148 3.30 4.40 -22.51
C LYS A 148 3.19 4.70 -24.00
N THR A 149 2.03 5.10 -24.50
CA THR A 149 1.83 5.41 -25.93
C THR A 149 2.37 6.78 -26.27
N GLU A 150 2.25 7.76 -25.39
CA GLU A 150 2.80 9.11 -25.57
C GLU A 150 4.34 9.11 -25.55
N THR A 151 4.98 8.25 -24.76
CA THR A 151 6.46 8.14 -24.71
C THR A 151 7.05 7.42 -25.95
N LEU A 152 6.23 6.75 -26.76
CA LEU A 152 6.68 6.07 -27.99
C LEU A 152 6.61 6.95 -29.24
N TYR A 153 5.96 8.13 -29.19
CA TYR A 153 5.74 9.05 -30.31
C TYR A 153 6.22 10.48 -30.05
N GLY A 154 7.00 10.69 -28.97
CA GLY A 154 7.64 11.97 -28.63
C GLY A 154 9.11 12.02 -28.97
#